data_a4a576a095256eb4842a81be155a68eb
#
_entry.id   a4a576a095256eb4842a81be155a68eb
#
_cell.length_a   1.000
_cell.length_b   1.000
_cell.length_c   1.000
_cell.angle_alpha   90.00
_cell.angle_beta   90.00
_cell.angle_gamma   90.00
#
_symmetry.space_group_name_H-M   'P 1'
#
loop_
_entity.id
_entity.type
_entity.pdbx_description
1 polymer ?
#
loop_
_entity_poly.entity_id
_entity_poly.type
_entity_poly.pdbx_seq_one_letter_code
_entity_poly.pdbx_strand_id
1 'polypeptide(L)'
;GSWLQALLMAAALGALTLILKRRLALLRAAAAEPRTGDWGARLKRLLVIGFGQSRQPRYLVAGLVHIVLFAGFMLLSLRSMSLIAEPFWPGISNIGEPYTFIRHMAAALVLVGCAIAAWRRVVVRPARYHDRHATVSHTTEAVAILSLISFLMIADAAFDFGGSEGVRKVAFWAHNSALLFFLCLLPYGKHFHVITALPN
;
A
#
# COMPACT_ATOMS: atom_id res chain seq x y z
N GLY A 1 -5.30 -14.94 -20.12
CA GLY A 1 -4.68 -15.07 -19.49
C GLY A 1 -3.39 -15.03 -18.65
N SER A 2 -2.89 -16.18 -18.22
CA SER A 2 -1.70 -16.28 -17.34
C SER A 2 -0.42 -15.66 -17.93
N TRP A 3 -0.21 -15.76 -19.24
CA TRP A 3 0.94 -15.16 -19.92
C TRP A 3 0.96 -13.63 -19.85
N LEU A 4 -0.18 -12.98 -20.03
CA LEU A 4 -0.27 -11.50 -19.89
C LEU A 4 0.02 -11.08 -18.45
N GLN A 5 -0.51 -11.79 -17.47
CA GLN A 5 -0.23 -11.53 -16.05
C GLN A 5 1.27 -11.71 -15.75
N ALA A 6 1.90 -12.78 -16.26
CA ALA A 6 3.34 -13.02 -16.09
C ALA A 6 4.18 -11.88 -16.69
N LEU A 7 3.83 -11.41 -17.88
CA LEU A 7 4.53 -10.30 -18.54
C LEU A 7 4.39 -8.99 -17.73
N LEU A 8 3.19 -8.68 -17.26
CA LEU A 8 2.96 -7.49 -16.43
C LEU A 8 3.73 -7.57 -15.10
N MET A 9 3.75 -8.73 -14.46
CA MET A 9 4.54 -8.95 -13.24
C MET A 9 6.04 -8.80 -13.51
N ALA A 10 6.55 -9.43 -14.57
CA ALA A 10 7.97 -9.33 -14.93
C ALA A 10 8.37 -7.88 -15.22
N ALA A 11 7.53 -7.14 -15.97
CA ALA A 11 7.76 -5.72 -16.26
C ALA A 11 7.76 -4.87 -14.98
N ALA A 12 6.78 -5.07 -14.10
CA ALA A 12 6.66 -4.32 -12.84
C ALA A 12 7.82 -4.63 -11.88
N LEU A 13 8.19 -5.91 -11.72
CA LEU A 13 9.31 -6.32 -10.86
C LEU A 13 10.65 -5.85 -11.44
N GLY A 14 10.82 -5.89 -12.75
CA GLY A 14 11.99 -5.32 -13.43
C GLY A 14 12.11 -3.82 -13.20
N ALA A 15 11.03 -3.07 -13.40
CA ALA A 15 10.96 -1.63 -13.13
C ALA A 15 11.26 -1.33 -11.65
N LEU A 16 10.61 -2.03 -10.73
CA LEU A 16 10.85 -1.89 -9.29
C LEU A 16 12.32 -2.13 -8.93
N THR A 17 12.91 -3.19 -9.48
CA THR A 17 14.32 -3.52 -9.24
C THR A 17 15.26 -2.40 -9.72
N LEU A 18 15.01 -1.85 -10.91
CA LEU A 18 15.79 -0.72 -11.44
C LEU A 18 15.64 0.54 -10.58
N ILE A 19 14.42 0.85 -10.15
CA ILE A 19 14.15 1.98 -9.28
C ILE A 19 14.87 1.82 -7.94
N LEU A 20 14.74 0.65 -7.31
CA LEU A 20 15.40 0.35 -6.04
C LEU A 20 16.92 0.39 -6.17
N LYS A 21 17.51 -0.18 -7.22
CA LYS A 21 18.95 -0.09 -7.48
C LYS A 21 19.43 1.35 -7.51
N ARG A 22 18.72 2.24 -8.22
CA ARG A 22 19.05 3.67 -8.30
C ARG A 22 18.92 4.37 -6.94
N ARG A 23 17.87 4.10 -6.19
CA ARG A 23 17.64 4.68 -4.86
C ARG A 23 18.66 4.21 -3.83
N LEU A 24 18.96 2.92 -3.83
CA LEU A 24 19.92 2.32 -2.90
C LEU A 24 21.39 2.60 -3.27
N ALA A 25 21.68 3.03 -4.50
CA ALA A 25 23.02 3.45 -4.90
C ALA A 25 23.56 4.59 -4.02
N LEU A 26 22.69 5.50 -3.58
CA LEU A 26 23.07 6.58 -2.66
C LEU A 26 23.52 6.05 -1.30
N LEU A 27 22.91 4.95 -0.80
CA LEU A 27 23.31 4.33 0.46
C LEU A 27 24.68 3.63 0.36
N ARG A 28 25.03 3.13 -0.83
CA ARG A 28 26.37 2.53 -1.08
C ARG A 28 27.48 3.55 -1.10
N ALA A 29 27.16 4.80 -1.43
CA ALA A 29 28.12 5.91 -1.41
C ALA A 29 28.30 6.53 -0.02
N ALA A 30 27.40 6.21 0.92
CA ALA A 30 27.49 6.66 2.32
C ALA A 30 28.56 5.85 3.08
N ALA A 31 29.17 6.48 4.09
CA ALA A 31 30.12 5.79 4.97
C ALA A 31 29.46 4.57 5.64
N ALA A 32 30.21 3.46 5.72
CA ALA A 32 29.73 2.26 6.36
C ALA A 32 29.55 2.49 7.87
N GLU A 33 28.32 2.40 8.36
CA GLU A 33 28.01 2.44 9.79
C GLU A 33 27.64 1.04 10.24
N PRO A 34 28.43 0.41 11.11
CA PRO A 34 28.13 -0.94 11.60
C PRO A 34 26.93 -0.89 12.55
N ARG A 35 25.75 -1.24 12.04
CA ARG A 35 24.50 -1.34 12.82
C ARG A 35 24.12 -2.79 13.10
N THR A 36 25.09 -3.64 13.42
CA THR A 36 24.89 -5.08 13.59
C THR A 36 24.58 -5.51 15.03
N GLY A 37 24.56 -4.57 15.99
CA GLY A 37 24.28 -4.87 17.39
C GLY A 37 22.80 -4.86 17.74
N ASP A 38 22.45 -5.52 18.85
CA ASP A 38 21.15 -5.47 19.53
C ASP A 38 19.92 -5.82 18.68
N TRP A 39 19.96 -6.98 18.02
CA TRP A 39 18.86 -7.50 17.23
C TRP A 39 17.54 -7.62 18.01
N GLY A 40 17.60 -7.95 19.31
CA GLY A 40 16.43 -8.05 20.18
C GLY A 40 15.69 -6.72 20.32
N ALA A 41 16.42 -5.64 20.61
CA ALA A 41 15.82 -4.31 20.72
C ALA A 41 15.31 -3.79 19.37
N ARG A 42 16.00 -4.11 18.27
CA ARG A 42 15.53 -3.76 16.92
C ARG A 42 14.24 -4.47 16.56
N LEU A 43 14.16 -5.77 16.80
CA LEU A 43 12.94 -6.56 16.59
C LEU A 43 11.79 -6.05 17.47
N LYS A 44 12.05 -5.78 18.76
CA LYS A 44 11.05 -5.18 19.65
C LYS A 44 10.54 -3.83 19.13
N ARG A 45 11.43 -2.95 18.66
CA ARG A 45 11.03 -1.66 18.06
C ARG A 45 10.20 -1.85 16.79
N LEU A 46 10.59 -2.78 15.93
CA LEU A 46 9.83 -3.13 14.73
C LEU A 46 8.42 -3.59 15.09
N LEU A 47 8.29 -4.52 16.05
CA LEU A 47 6.99 -5.04 16.48
C LEU A 47 6.14 -3.97 17.17
N VAL A 48 6.69 -3.20 18.10
CA VAL A 48 5.92 -2.22 18.88
C VAL A 48 5.63 -0.94 18.11
N ILE A 49 6.61 -0.42 17.37
CA ILE A 49 6.47 0.86 16.66
C ILE A 49 6.01 0.65 15.23
N GLY A 50 6.62 -0.29 14.50
CA GLY A 50 6.30 -0.59 13.10
C GLY A 50 4.92 -1.24 12.98
N PHE A 51 4.75 -2.42 13.52
CA PHE A 51 3.48 -3.16 13.43
C PHE A 51 2.43 -2.70 14.45
N GLY A 52 2.82 -2.48 15.70
CA GLY A 52 1.92 -2.05 16.76
C GLY A 52 1.50 -0.58 16.69
N GLN A 53 2.12 0.22 15.80
CA GLN A 53 1.76 1.62 15.53
C GLN A 53 1.65 2.48 16.81
N SER A 54 2.42 2.15 17.87
CA SER A 54 2.28 2.71 19.21
C SER A 54 2.50 4.24 19.30
N ARG A 55 3.16 4.83 18.31
CA ARG A 55 3.39 6.30 18.25
C ARG A 55 2.28 7.07 17.53
N GLN A 56 1.41 6.39 16.78
CA GLN A 56 0.38 7.03 15.97
C GLN A 56 -0.74 7.70 16.79
N PRO A 57 -1.21 7.16 17.95
CA PRO A 57 -2.28 7.77 18.72
C PRO A 57 -1.97 9.18 19.27
N ARG A 58 -0.71 9.64 19.20
CA ARG A 58 -0.33 11.01 19.62
C ARG A 58 -1.16 12.09 18.92
N TYR A 59 -1.60 11.85 17.70
CA TYR A 59 -2.52 12.73 16.96
C TYR A 59 -3.78 11.94 16.65
N LEU A 60 -4.76 11.99 17.55
CA LEU A 60 -5.89 11.06 17.61
C LEU A 60 -6.52 10.78 16.24
N VAL A 61 -7.07 11.78 15.55
CA VAL A 61 -7.76 11.55 14.27
C VAL A 61 -6.78 11.07 13.17
N ALA A 62 -5.64 11.75 13.02
CA ALA A 62 -4.67 11.37 11.99
C ALA A 62 -4.03 10.01 12.28
N GLY A 63 -3.77 9.72 13.55
CA GLY A 63 -3.20 8.45 13.99
C GLY A 63 -4.18 7.29 13.81
N LEU A 64 -5.44 7.45 14.19
CA LEU A 64 -6.47 6.43 14.00
C LEU A 64 -6.69 6.13 12.52
N VAL A 65 -6.80 7.17 11.67
CA VAL A 65 -6.90 6.96 10.21
C VAL A 65 -5.68 6.21 9.68
N HIS A 66 -4.46 6.56 10.14
CA HIS A 66 -3.25 5.86 9.72
C HIS A 66 -3.24 4.39 10.17
N ILE A 67 -3.65 4.10 11.41
CA ILE A 67 -3.76 2.72 11.93
C ILE A 67 -4.75 1.91 11.09
N VAL A 68 -5.92 2.46 10.78
CA VAL A 68 -6.93 1.80 9.94
C VAL A 68 -6.37 1.51 8.54
N LEU A 69 -5.74 2.50 7.90
CA LEU A 69 -5.13 2.32 6.58
C LEU A 69 -3.99 1.29 6.61
N PHE A 70 -3.16 1.29 7.64
CA PHE A 70 -2.07 0.33 7.79
C PHE A 70 -2.58 -1.09 8.05
N ALA A 71 -3.50 -1.27 8.99
CA ALA A 71 -4.09 -2.58 9.29
C ALA A 71 -4.84 -3.14 8.07
N GLY A 72 -5.61 -2.27 7.39
CA GLY A 72 -6.26 -2.62 6.14
C GLY A 72 -5.25 -3.01 5.06
N PHE A 73 -4.17 -2.27 4.88
CA PHE A 73 -3.10 -2.61 3.94
C PHE A 73 -2.53 -4.01 4.23
N MET A 74 -2.20 -4.32 5.49
CA MET A 74 -1.67 -5.63 5.87
C MET A 74 -2.66 -6.76 5.58
N LEU A 75 -3.93 -6.58 5.94
CA LEU A 75 -4.96 -7.59 5.73
C LEU A 75 -5.29 -7.78 4.24
N LEU A 76 -5.45 -6.68 3.51
CA LEU A 76 -5.87 -6.70 2.10
C LEU A 76 -4.71 -7.05 1.15
N SER A 77 -3.45 -6.93 1.59
CA SER A 77 -2.31 -7.39 0.80
C SER A 77 -2.37 -8.89 0.52
N LEU A 78 -2.90 -9.70 1.45
CA LEU A 78 -3.11 -11.13 1.23
C LEU A 78 -4.08 -11.38 0.06
N ARG A 79 -5.18 -10.62 -0.02
CA ARG A 79 -6.13 -10.66 -1.13
C ARG A 79 -5.47 -10.25 -2.45
N SER A 80 -4.74 -9.15 -2.44
CA SER A 80 -4.06 -8.65 -3.63
C SER A 80 -3.02 -9.65 -4.15
N MET A 81 -2.27 -10.29 -3.26
CA MET A 81 -1.33 -11.36 -3.61
C MET A 81 -2.05 -12.57 -4.20
N SER A 82 -3.17 -12.98 -3.61
CA SER A 82 -3.95 -14.11 -4.12
C SER A 82 -4.56 -13.83 -5.50
N LEU A 83 -5.03 -12.61 -5.77
CA LEU A 83 -5.52 -12.21 -7.10
C LEU A 83 -4.42 -12.20 -8.15
N ILE A 84 -3.21 -11.77 -7.81
CA ILE A 84 -2.05 -11.84 -8.71
C ILE A 84 -1.73 -13.31 -9.05
N ALA A 85 -1.84 -14.21 -8.08
CA ALA A 85 -1.54 -15.63 -8.26
C ALA A 85 -2.66 -16.41 -8.93
N GLU A 86 -3.91 -15.93 -8.92
CA GLU A 86 -5.09 -16.60 -9.45
C GLU A 86 -4.94 -17.15 -10.88
N PRO A 87 -4.31 -16.44 -11.85
CA PRO A 87 -4.12 -16.96 -13.20
C PRO A 87 -3.17 -18.17 -13.28
N PHE A 88 -2.35 -18.41 -12.25
CA PHE A 88 -1.39 -19.51 -12.17
C PHE A 88 -1.91 -20.67 -11.32
N TRP A 89 -2.70 -20.35 -10.30
CA TRP A 89 -3.33 -21.29 -9.36
C TRP A 89 -4.81 -20.94 -9.19
N PRO A 90 -5.68 -21.40 -10.10
CA PRO A 90 -7.12 -21.12 -10.02
C PRO A 90 -7.72 -21.53 -8.67
N GLY A 91 -8.47 -20.61 -8.06
CA GLY A 91 -9.10 -20.81 -6.77
C GLY A 91 -8.26 -20.37 -5.55
N ILE A 92 -6.99 -19.96 -5.72
CA ILE A 92 -6.16 -19.50 -4.60
C ILE A 92 -6.70 -18.20 -3.96
N SER A 93 -7.48 -17.43 -4.70
CA SER A 93 -8.11 -16.22 -4.19
C SER A 93 -9.31 -16.48 -3.27
N ASN A 94 -9.79 -17.71 -3.20
CA ASN A 94 -10.84 -18.13 -2.28
C ASN A 94 -10.22 -18.64 -0.97
N ILE A 95 -9.92 -17.72 -0.06
CA ILE A 95 -9.27 -18.04 1.23
C ILE A 95 -10.30 -18.52 2.29
N GLY A 96 -11.58 -18.46 1.97
CA GLY A 96 -12.68 -18.90 2.83
C GLY A 96 -13.55 -17.75 3.36
N GLU A 97 -14.76 -18.11 3.78
CA GLU A 97 -15.81 -17.17 4.21
C GLU A 97 -15.38 -16.24 5.36
N PRO A 98 -14.71 -16.70 6.43
CA PRO A 98 -14.32 -15.81 7.52
C PRO A 98 -13.38 -14.69 7.04
N TYR A 99 -12.41 -15.02 6.19
CA TYR A 99 -11.53 -14.02 5.62
C TYR A 99 -12.28 -13.08 4.66
N THR A 100 -13.18 -13.62 3.85
CA THR A 100 -13.99 -12.84 2.92
C THR A 100 -14.81 -11.76 3.64
N PHE A 101 -15.48 -12.12 4.75
CA PHE A 101 -16.22 -11.16 5.57
C PHE A 101 -15.29 -10.08 6.16
N ILE A 102 -14.17 -10.49 6.80
CA ILE A 102 -13.25 -9.55 7.43
C ILE A 102 -12.64 -8.60 6.41
N ARG A 103 -12.27 -9.07 5.21
CA ARG A 103 -11.68 -8.22 4.17
C ARG A 103 -12.68 -7.20 3.60
N HIS A 104 -13.97 -7.56 3.46
CA HIS A 104 -14.98 -6.59 3.02
C HIS A 104 -15.17 -5.48 4.06
N MET A 105 -15.21 -5.82 5.34
CA MET A 105 -15.23 -4.83 6.42
C MET A 105 -13.98 -3.95 6.41
N ALA A 106 -12.80 -4.55 6.25
CA ALA A 106 -11.55 -3.81 6.17
C ALA A 106 -11.51 -2.87 4.95
N ALA A 107 -11.95 -3.34 3.78
CA ALA A 107 -12.02 -2.51 2.57
C ALA A 107 -12.95 -1.30 2.74
N ALA A 108 -14.12 -1.49 3.36
CA ALA A 108 -15.04 -0.41 3.69
C ALA A 108 -14.39 0.61 4.66
N LEU A 109 -13.74 0.13 5.71
CA LEU A 109 -13.02 1.00 6.66
C LEU A 109 -11.86 1.76 6.02
N VAL A 110 -11.12 1.11 5.11
CA VAL A 110 -10.05 1.75 4.34
C VAL A 110 -10.61 2.84 3.43
N LEU A 111 -11.73 2.62 2.74
CA LEU A 111 -12.39 3.64 1.92
C LEU A 111 -12.81 4.86 2.76
N VAL A 112 -13.42 4.64 3.92
CA VAL A 112 -13.77 5.72 4.86
C VAL A 112 -12.50 6.43 5.34
N GLY A 113 -11.44 5.69 5.69
CA GLY A 113 -10.15 6.24 6.08
C GLY A 113 -9.52 7.11 4.98
N CYS A 114 -9.56 6.65 3.73
CA CYS A 114 -9.09 7.41 2.57
C CYS A 114 -9.89 8.70 2.38
N ALA A 115 -11.22 8.64 2.51
CA ALA A 115 -12.09 9.81 2.39
C ALA A 115 -11.80 10.85 3.50
N ILE A 116 -11.67 10.42 4.75
CA ILE A 116 -11.31 11.30 5.87
C ILE A 116 -9.92 11.91 5.66
N ALA A 117 -8.93 11.11 5.25
CA ALA A 117 -7.58 11.60 5.00
C ALA A 117 -7.52 12.62 3.86
N ALA A 118 -8.25 12.37 2.76
CA ALA A 118 -8.36 13.29 1.63
C ALA A 118 -9.05 14.60 2.04
N TRP A 119 -10.20 14.50 2.73
CA TRP A 119 -10.94 15.64 3.26
C TRP A 119 -10.05 16.53 4.14
N ARG A 120 -9.33 15.91 5.09
CA ARG A 120 -8.41 16.66 5.98
C ARG A 120 -7.30 17.38 5.22
N ARG A 121 -6.83 16.85 4.10
CA ARG A 121 -5.77 17.47 3.29
C ARG A 121 -6.27 18.57 2.39
N VAL A 122 -7.45 18.41 1.80
CA VAL A 122 -8.01 19.33 0.80
C VAL A 122 -8.80 20.46 1.44
N VAL A 123 -9.61 20.12 2.45
CA VAL A 123 -10.56 21.07 3.08
C VAL A 123 -10.02 21.64 4.38
N VAL A 124 -9.69 20.79 5.36
CA VAL A 124 -9.27 21.23 6.70
C VAL A 124 -7.90 21.89 6.69
N ARG A 125 -6.97 21.41 5.85
CA ARG A 125 -5.62 21.96 5.64
C ARG A 125 -4.90 22.32 6.95
N PRO A 126 -4.63 21.36 7.86
CA PRO A 126 -3.91 21.65 9.09
C PRO A 126 -2.58 22.36 8.83
N ALA A 127 -2.17 23.30 9.71
CA ALA A 127 -0.96 24.12 9.53
C ALA A 127 0.31 23.32 9.23
N ARG A 128 0.44 22.09 9.76
CA ARG A 128 1.57 21.19 9.47
C ARG A 128 1.71 20.75 8.01
N TYR A 129 0.72 21.00 7.14
CA TYR A 129 0.76 20.71 5.70
C TYR A 129 1.17 21.95 4.87
N HIS A 130 1.35 23.11 5.50
CA HIS A 130 1.82 24.32 4.85
C HIS A 130 3.35 24.34 4.84
N ASP A 131 3.95 23.58 3.93
CA ASP A 131 5.40 23.66 3.71
C ASP A 131 5.67 24.68 2.59
N ARG A 132 6.36 25.79 2.95
CA ARG A 132 6.64 26.90 2.02
C ARG A 132 7.67 26.52 0.92
N HIS A 133 8.35 25.41 1.08
CA HIS A 133 9.46 24.98 0.20
C HIS A 133 9.15 23.78 -0.68
N ALA A 134 7.93 23.24 -0.63
CA ALA A 134 7.57 22.08 -1.45
C ALA A 134 7.22 22.48 -2.89
N THR A 135 8.03 22.06 -3.84
CA THR A 135 7.82 22.28 -5.28
C THR A 135 6.63 21.52 -5.85
N VAL A 136 6.28 20.40 -5.27
CA VAL A 136 5.04 19.65 -5.54
C VAL A 136 4.25 19.60 -4.25
N SER A 137 3.00 20.03 -4.30
CA SER A 137 2.15 20.02 -3.12
C SER A 137 2.11 18.61 -2.54
N HIS A 138 2.62 18.45 -1.31
CA HIS A 138 2.51 17.21 -0.54
C HIS A 138 1.06 16.70 -0.44
N THR A 139 0.10 17.59 -0.66
CA THR A 139 -1.32 17.30 -0.77
C THR A 139 -1.64 16.51 -2.02
N THR A 140 -1.10 16.92 -3.18
CA THR A 140 -1.36 16.24 -4.48
C THR A 140 -0.85 14.81 -4.48
N GLU A 141 0.39 14.59 -4.01
CA GLU A 141 0.97 13.25 -3.89
C GLU A 141 0.11 12.35 -2.98
N ALA A 142 -0.27 12.88 -1.82
CA ALA A 142 -1.07 12.09 -0.89
C ALA A 142 -2.48 11.81 -1.40
N VAL A 143 -3.13 12.77 -2.06
CA VAL A 143 -4.46 12.56 -2.66
C VAL A 143 -4.36 11.52 -3.78
N ALA A 144 -3.32 11.57 -4.62
CA ALA A 144 -3.11 10.58 -5.67
C ALA A 144 -2.98 9.15 -5.11
N ILE A 145 -2.21 8.98 -4.03
CA ILE A 145 -2.08 7.66 -3.37
C ILE A 145 -3.40 7.21 -2.73
N LEU A 146 -4.10 8.10 -2.03
CA LEU A 146 -5.40 7.77 -1.44
C LEU A 146 -6.43 7.39 -2.50
N SER A 147 -6.43 8.08 -3.65
CA SER A 147 -7.28 7.74 -4.79
C SER A 147 -6.93 6.37 -5.37
N LEU A 148 -5.65 6.05 -5.47
CA LEU A 148 -5.20 4.75 -5.97
C LEU A 148 -5.58 3.61 -5.02
N ILE A 149 -5.44 3.81 -3.70
CA ILE A 149 -5.89 2.85 -2.69
C ILE A 149 -7.42 2.67 -2.79
N SER A 150 -8.19 3.77 -2.89
CA SER A 150 -9.64 3.69 -3.06
C SER A 150 -10.04 2.95 -4.33
N PHE A 151 -9.33 3.21 -5.44
CA PHE A 151 -9.54 2.51 -6.70
C PHE A 151 -9.31 1.00 -6.57
N LEU A 152 -8.25 0.58 -5.87
CA LEU A 152 -7.99 -0.85 -5.62
C LEU A 152 -9.14 -1.50 -4.85
N MET A 153 -9.68 -0.83 -3.82
CA MET A 153 -10.81 -1.34 -3.04
C MET A 153 -12.09 -1.45 -3.87
N ILE A 154 -12.37 -0.45 -4.71
CA ILE A 154 -13.52 -0.45 -5.61
C ILE A 154 -13.40 -1.54 -6.68
N ALA A 155 -12.21 -1.71 -7.24
CA ALA A 155 -11.95 -2.76 -8.22
C ALA A 155 -12.09 -4.17 -7.61
N ASP A 156 -11.62 -4.40 -6.37
CA ASP A 156 -11.82 -5.66 -5.66
C ASP A 156 -13.31 -5.93 -5.38
N ALA A 157 -14.05 -4.92 -4.94
CA ALA A 157 -15.49 -5.03 -4.75
C ALA A 157 -16.22 -5.32 -6.07
N ALA A 158 -15.85 -4.67 -7.17
CA ALA A 158 -16.42 -4.92 -8.48
C ALA A 158 -16.10 -6.34 -9.00
N PHE A 159 -14.94 -6.91 -8.64
CA PHE A 159 -14.60 -8.29 -8.93
C PHE A 159 -15.52 -9.28 -8.20
N ASP A 160 -15.81 -9.03 -6.91
CA ASP A 160 -16.65 -9.91 -6.12
C ASP A 160 -18.15 -9.77 -6.41
N PHE A 161 -18.64 -8.54 -6.49
CA PHE A 161 -20.06 -8.21 -6.60
C PHE A 161 -20.51 -7.91 -8.03
N GLY A 162 -19.58 -7.91 -9.00
CA GLY A 162 -19.90 -7.65 -10.40
C GLY A 162 -20.87 -8.71 -10.96
N GLY A 163 -22.04 -8.25 -11.43
CA GLY A 163 -23.14 -9.14 -11.88
C GLY A 163 -22.88 -9.85 -13.20
N SER A 164 -21.84 -9.48 -13.97
CA SER A 164 -21.49 -10.10 -15.25
C SER A 164 -20.04 -10.52 -15.30
N GLU A 165 -19.75 -11.56 -16.09
CA GLU A 165 -18.38 -12.03 -16.31
C GLU A 165 -17.47 -10.92 -16.90
N GLY A 166 -18.02 -10.08 -17.77
CA GLY A 166 -17.30 -8.94 -18.33
C GLY A 166 -16.84 -7.95 -17.27
N VAL A 167 -17.72 -7.56 -16.34
CA VAL A 167 -17.38 -6.67 -15.23
C VAL A 167 -16.30 -7.29 -14.35
N ARG A 168 -16.44 -8.57 -14.01
CA ARG A 168 -15.44 -9.29 -13.18
C ARG A 168 -14.07 -9.34 -13.87
N LYS A 169 -14.01 -9.60 -15.18
CA LYS A 169 -12.75 -9.60 -15.94
C LYS A 169 -12.11 -8.20 -15.95
N VAL A 170 -12.89 -7.16 -16.22
CA VAL A 170 -12.38 -5.78 -16.20
C VAL A 170 -11.87 -5.41 -14.80
N ALA A 171 -12.64 -5.71 -13.77
CA ALA A 171 -12.27 -5.44 -12.38
C ALA A 171 -10.97 -6.17 -11.97
N PHE A 172 -10.82 -7.43 -12.36
CA PHE A 172 -9.60 -8.21 -12.14
C PHE A 172 -8.36 -7.53 -12.76
N TRP A 173 -8.44 -7.16 -14.03
CA TRP A 173 -7.32 -6.52 -14.72
C TRP A 173 -7.04 -5.11 -14.19
N ALA A 174 -8.10 -4.35 -13.86
CA ALA A 174 -7.97 -3.04 -13.27
C ALA A 174 -7.27 -3.10 -11.89
N HIS A 175 -7.68 -4.03 -11.02
CA HIS A 175 -7.05 -4.24 -9.73
C HIS A 175 -5.57 -4.62 -9.86
N ASN A 176 -5.27 -5.64 -10.66
CA ASN A 176 -3.90 -6.15 -10.79
C ASN A 176 -2.96 -5.12 -11.43
N SER A 177 -3.41 -4.42 -12.47
CA SER A 177 -2.61 -3.37 -13.11
C SER A 177 -2.36 -2.19 -12.16
N ALA A 178 -3.38 -1.75 -11.42
CA ALA A 178 -3.24 -0.68 -10.44
C ALA A 178 -2.32 -1.08 -9.28
N LEU A 179 -2.39 -2.33 -8.83
CA LEU A 179 -1.52 -2.85 -7.77
C LEU A 179 -0.05 -2.89 -8.21
N LEU A 180 0.24 -3.37 -9.42
CA LEU A 180 1.58 -3.40 -9.97
C LEU A 180 2.14 -1.99 -10.19
N PHE A 181 1.28 -1.07 -10.66
CA PHE A 181 1.63 0.34 -10.75
C PHE A 181 1.92 0.95 -9.37
N PHE A 182 1.07 0.68 -8.38
CA PHE A 182 1.27 1.14 -7.00
C PHE A 182 2.60 0.64 -6.43
N LEU A 183 2.95 -0.62 -6.67
CA LEU A 183 4.21 -1.21 -6.24
C LEU A 183 5.42 -0.44 -6.82
N CYS A 184 5.37 -0.07 -8.10
CA CYS A 184 6.41 0.74 -8.75
C CYS A 184 6.44 2.19 -8.24
N LEU A 185 5.30 2.71 -7.78
CA LEU A 185 5.19 4.08 -7.27
C LEU A 185 5.75 4.23 -5.85
N LEU A 186 5.66 3.19 -5.01
CA LEU A 186 6.10 3.20 -3.60
C LEU A 186 7.51 3.78 -3.39
N PRO A 187 8.54 3.45 -4.19
CA PRO A 187 9.88 3.98 -3.99
C PRO A 187 10.05 5.47 -4.30
N TYR A 188 9.14 6.09 -5.03
CA TYR A 188 9.32 7.47 -5.50
C TYR A 188 8.95 8.54 -4.47
N GLY A 189 7.99 8.25 -3.57
CA GLY A 189 7.43 9.24 -2.69
C GLY A 189 7.72 8.99 -1.21
N LYS A 190 6.99 9.69 -0.36
CA LYS A 190 7.00 9.49 1.10
C LYS A 190 6.62 8.07 1.51
N HIS A 191 5.96 7.32 0.62
CA HIS A 191 5.53 5.94 0.82
C HIS A 191 6.68 4.94 0.80
N PHE A 192 7.88 5.37 0.42
CA PHE A 192 9.10 4.55 0.50
C PHE A 192 9.35 4.01 1.92
N HIS A 193 8.83 4.69 2.96
CA HIS A 193 8.90 4.19 4.34
C HIS A 193 8.27 2.80 4.53
N VAL A 194 7.27 2.41 3.72
CA VAL A 194 6.68 1.06 3.75
C VAL A 194 7.74 -0.01 3.49
N ILE A 195 8.69 0.27 2.59
CA ILE A 195 9.79 -0.63 2.27
C ILE A 195 10.95 -0.47 3.26
N THR A 196 11.30 0.77 3.61
CA THR A 196 12.51 1.07 4.39
C THR A 196 12.30 0.95 5.90
N ALA A 197 11.09 0.88 6.39
CA ALA A 197 10.82 0.69 7.82
C ALA A 197 11.23 -0.69 8.34
N LEU A 198 11.23 -1.71 7.46
CA LEU A 198 11.56 -3.08 7.86
C LEU A 198 13.07 -3.26 8.19
N PRO A 199 14.03 -2.77 7.39
CA PRO A 199 15.45 -2.94 7.66
C PRO A 199 16.01 -1.94 8.69
N ASN A 200 15.28 -0.91 9.08
CA ASN A 200 15.74 0.16 9.96
C ASN A 200 15.25 -0.06 11.39
#